data_edb3a142d51bb616660885dd7d0b9b26
#
_entry.id   edb3a142d51bb616660885dd7d0b9b26
#
_cell.length_a   1.000
_cell.length_b   1.000
_cell.length_c   1.000
_cell.angle_alpha   90.00
_cell.angle_beta   90.00
_cell.angle_gamma   90.00
#
_symmetry.space_group_name_H-M   'P 1'
#
loop_
_entity.id
_entity.type
_entity.pdbx_description
1 polymer ?
#
loop_
_entity_poly.entity_id
_entity_poly.type
_entity_poly.pdbx_seq_one_letter_code
_entity_poly.pdbx_strand_id
1 'polypeptide(L)'
;MKGQNQKARELIEPMKGGLIVSCQVQHDDPIYTDDIVVKMAEAAQWAGAVAIRANSPEQIRAIKAAVNLPVIGLWKVWHDDTDVFITPTMAEVEGIIEAGADIVAIDCTKQKTHEGTIAWDLLPQVKAKYPDLITFADVSNVEEAHRAVENGADIVAPTLYGYTAETAHIEGADYRMFAEFCRELGDDTYVMMEGHVYTPEDAMKCVYLGAHSVVVGSAITRPHLTAKRFVELLGKYSGNWRDAEKAKH
;
A
#
# COMPACT_ATOMS: atom_id res chain seq x y z
N MET A 1 11.70 17.55 -1.52
CA MET A 1 11.60 18.16 -0.17
C MET A 1 10.13 18.27 0.21
N LYS A 2 9.76 17.71 1.33
CA LYS A 2 8.43 17.74 1.93
C LYS A 2 7.89 19.17 1.92
N GLY A 3 6.78 19.41 1.22
CA GLY A 3 6.14 20.71 1.16
C GLY A 3 6.46 21.59 -0.06
N GLN A 4 7.21 21.13 -1.05
CA GLN A 4 7.34 21.88 -2.32
C GLN A 4 6.04 21.90 -3.12
N ASN A 5 5.26 20.79 -3.07
CA ASN A 5 3.93 20.74 -3.64
C ASN A 5 2.90 21.14 -2.56
N GLN A 6 2.39 22.37 -2.64
CA GLN A 6 1.40 22.88 -1.68
C GLN A 6 0.13 22.01 -1.66
N LYS A 7 -0.34 21.57 -2.83
CA LYS A 7 -1.51 20.70 -2.96
C LYS A 7 -1.29 19.36 -2.22
N ALA A 8 -0.10 18.77 -2.38
CA ALA A 8 0.26 17.55 -1.65
C ALA A 8 0.23 17.77 -0.13
N ARG A 9 0.80 18.88 0.35
CA ARG A 9 0.79 19.20 1.77
C ARG A 9 -0.62 19.36 2.33
N GLU A 10 -1.47 20.12 1.64
CA GLU A 10 -2.86 20.36 2.07
C GLU A 10 -3.68 19.07 2.14
N LEU A 11 -3.41 18.11 1.25
CA LEU A 11 -4.11 16.83 1.24
C LEU A 11 -3.53 15.82 2.23
N ILE A 12 -2.19 15.74 2.37
CA ILE A 12 -1.53 14.65 3.11
C ILE A 12 -1.37 14.98 4.60
N GLU A 13 -1.08 16.24 4.96
CA GLU A 13 -0.88 16.61 6.38
C GLU A 13 -2.06 16.21 7.31
N PRO A 14 -3.34 16.35 6.90
CA PRO A 14 -4.46 15.89 7.70
C PRO A 14 -4.52 14.37 7.93
N MET A 15 -3.77 13.58 7.14
CA MET A 15 -3.73 12.12 7.29
C MET A 15 -2.80 11.66 8.42
N LYS A 16 -2.07 12.56 9.07
CA LYS A 16 -1.04 12.23 10.07
C LYS A 16 -1.59 11.37 11.21
N GLY A 17 -0.92 10.24 11.45
CA GLY A 17 -1.27 9.26 12.47
C GLY A 17 -2.54 8.45 12.16
N GLY A 18 -3.14 8.66 10.96
CA GLY A 18 -4.39 8.04 10.57
C GLY A 18 -4.23 6.70 9.86
N LEU A 19 -5.34 5.98 9.78
CA LEU A 19 -5.49 4.73 9.04
C LEU A 19 -5.96 5.01 7.62
N ILE A 20 -5.26 4.43 6.65
CA ILE A 20 -5.68 4.33 5.25
C ILE A 20 -6.12 2.89 5.02
N VAL A 21 -7.33 2.68 4.50
CA VAL A 21 -7.82 1.32 4.22
C VAL A 21 -7.65 1.01 2.74
N SER A 22 -6.92 -0.09 2.45
CA SER A 22 -6.73 -0.59 1.10
C SER A 22 -7.91 -1.48 0.72
N CYS A 23 -8.89 -0.91 0.00
CA CYS A 23 -10.11 -1.57 -0.45
C CYS A 23 -9.87 -2.24 -1.81
N GLN A 24 -9.29 -3.42 -1.78
CA GLN A 24 -8.97 -4.19 -2.97
C GLN A 24 -9.43 -5.64 -2.82
N VAL A 25 -10.13 -6.14 -3.82
CA VAL A 25 -10.61 -7.51 -3.93
C VAL A 25 -10.30 -8.03 -5.32
N GLN A 26 -9.92 -9.30 -5.42
CA GLN A 26 -9.72 -9.98 -6.70
C GLN A 26 -10.98 -10.76 -7.08
N HIS A 27 -11.17 -11.01 -8.38
CA HIS A 27 -12.35 -11.73 -8.86
C HIS A 27 -12.49 -13.17 -8.34
N ASP A 28 -11.39 -13.79 -7.98
CA ASP A 28 -11.33 -15.13 -7.40
C ASP A 28 -11.43 -15.15 -5.87
N ASP A 29 -11.48 -14.00 -5.21
CA ASP A 29 -11.71 -13.93 -3.77
C ASP A 29 -13.15 -14.40 -3.43
N PRO A 30 -13.33 -15.24 -2.41
CA PRO A 30 -14.66 -15.81 -2.07
C PRO A 30 -15.68 -14.78 -1.61
N ILE A 31 -15.26 -13.56 -1.35
CA ILE A 31 -16.12 -12.43 -0.95
C ILE A 31 -16.44 -11.49 -2.11
N TYR A 32 -15.98 -11.81 -3.33
CA TYR A 32 -16.13 -10.92 -4.48
C TYR A 32 -17.62 -10.69 -4.81
N THR A 33 -17.98 -9.41 -4.90
CA THR A 33 -19.20 -8.88 -5.52
C THR A 33 -18.85 -7.54 -6.16
N ASP A 34 -19.62 -7.09 -7.14
CA ASP A 34 -19.32 -5.86 -7.91
C ASP A 34 -19.27 -4.60 -7.02
N ASP A 35 -19.99 -4.59 -5.91
CA ASP A 35 -20.08 -3.47 -4.97
C ASP A 35 -19.21 -3.62 -3.71
N ILE A 36 -18.51 -4.73 -3.53
CA ILE A 36 -17.82 -5.03 -2.28
C ILE A 36 -16.80 -3.94 -1.90
N VAL A 37 -16.05 -3.41 -2.86
CA VAL A 37 -15.04 -2.38 -2.59
C VAL A 37 -15.67 -1.06 -2.11
N VAL A 38 -16.86 -0.75 -2.61
CA VAL A 38 -17.65 0.41 -2.15
C VAL A 38 -18.09 0.20 -0.71
N LYS A 39 -18.60 -0.98 -0.36
CA LYS A 39 -18.99 -1.32 1.01
C LYS A 39 -17.82 -1.31 1.99
N MET A 40 -16.65 -1.73 1.56
CA MET A 40 -15.41 -1.62 2.33
C MET A 40 -15.04 -0.15 2.57
N ALA A 41 -15.14 0.72 1.54
CA ALA A 41 -14.83 2.13 1.64
C ALA A 41 -15.82 2.87 2.56
N GLU A 42 -17.13 2.57 2.46
CA GLU A 42 -18.15 3.09 3.38
C GLU A 42 -17.87 2.69 4.84
N ALA A 43 -17.52 1.42 5.07
CA ALA A 43 -17.16 0.92 6.39
C ALA A 43 -15.88 1.58 6.92
N ALA A 44 -14.88 1.78 6.08
CA ALA A 44 -13.64 2.48 6.43
C ALA A 44 -13.92 3.95 6.81
N GLN A 45 -14.73 4.66 6.04
CA GLN A 45 -15.15 6.03 6.36
C GLN A 45 -15.90 6.09 7.68
N TRP A 46 -16.84 5.16 7.92
CA TRP A 46 -17.57 5.06 9.20
C TRP A 46 -16.63 4.83 10.38
N ALA A 47 -15.57 4.04 10.19
CA ALA A 47 -14.57 3.74 11.21
C ALA A 47 -13.59 4.91 11.47
N GLY A 48 -13.61 5.97 10.65
CA GLY A 48 -12.73 7.12 10.78
C GLY A 48 -11.40 6.99 10.04
N ALA A 49 -11.33 6.17 8.98
CA ALA A 49 -10.19 6.15 8.09
C ALA A 49 -9.97 7.54 7.46
N VAL A 50 -8.71 7.89 7.18
CA VAL A 50 -8.34 9.22 6.64
C VAL A 50 -8.22 9.25 5.13
N ALA A 51 -8.08 8.07 4.50
CA ALA A 51 -8.08 7.90 3.04
C ALA A 51 -8.40 6.44 2.68
N ILE A 52 -8.68 6.20 1.40
CA ILE A 52 -8.87 4.88 0.81
C ILE A 52 -7.78 4.64 -0.24
N ARG A 53 -7.26 3.42 -0.30
CA ARG A 53 -6.44 2.97 -1.42
C ARG A 53 -7.26 1.99 -2.27
N ALA A 54 -7.34 2.22 -3.59
CA ALA A 54 -8.23 1.49 -4.50
C ALA A 54 -7.53 1.11 -5.80
N ASN A 55 -7.94 -0.03 -6.37
CA ASN A 55 -7.42 -0.56 -7.61
C ASN A 55 -8.42 -0.34 -8.75
N SER A 56 -7.91 -0.07 -9.94
CA SER A 56 -8.61 0.13 -11.21
C SER A 56 -9.47 1.40 -11.33
N PRO A 57 -9.56 1.96 -12.54
CA PRO A 57 -10.36 3.15 -12.79
C PRO A 57 -11.83 2.99 -12.42
N GLU A 58 -12.39 1.80 -12.64
CA GLU A 58 -13.79 1.50 -12.33
C GLU A 58 -14.07 1.55 -10.82
N GLN A 59 -13.25 0.84 -10.02
CA GLN A 59 -13.39 0.83 -8.57
C GLN A 59 -13.14 2.21 -7.95
N ILE A 60 -12.16 2.96 -8.48
CA ILE A 60 -11.88 4.33 -8.05
C ILE A 60 -13.10 5.23 -8.25
N ARG A 61 -13.71 5.21 -9.45
CA ARG A 61 -14.93 6.01 -9.71
C ARG A 61 -16.07 5.63 -8.78
N ALA A 62 -16.28 4.32 -8.55
CA ALA A 62 -17.34 3.84 -7.68
C ALA A 62 -17.15 4.29 -6.23
N ILE A 63 -15.91 4.18 -5.70
CA ILE A 63 -15.56 4.61 -4.35
C ILE A 63 -15.68 6.13 -4.22
N LYS A 64 -15.16 6.91 -5.19
CA LYS A 64 -15.26 8.38 -5.18
C LYS A 64 -16.71 8.89 -5.20
N ALA A 65 -17.63 8.13 -5.80
CA ALA A 65 -19.06 8.45 -5.78
C ALA A 65 -19.73 8.14 -4.43
N ALA A 66 -19.16 7.25 -3.61
CA ALA A 66 -19.78 6.75 -2.39
C ALA A 66 -19.23 7.37 -1.10
N VAL A 67 -17.97 7.81 -1.06
CA VAL A 67 -17.32 8.34 0.15
C VAL A 67 -16.68 9.71 -0.10
N ASN A 68 -16.50 10.48 0.98
CA ASN A 68 -15.87 11.80 0.94
C ASN A 68 -14.39 11.78 1.36
N LEU A 69 -13.74 10.61 1.28
CA LEU A 69 -12.32 10.46 1.61
C LEU A 69 -11.44 10.64 0.37
N PRO A 70 -10.20 11.12 0.55
CA PRO A 70 -9.19 11.06 -0.50
C PRO A 70 -8.96 9.61 -0.95
N VAL A 71 -8.73 9.42 -2.26
CA VAL A 71 -8.47 8.12 -2.86
C VAL A 71 -7.06 8.07 -3.44
N ILE A 72 -6.27 7.14 -2.94
CA ILE A 72 -4.99 6.72 -3.51
C ILE A 72 -5.31 5.66 -4.56
N GLY A 73 -5.23 6.02 -5.83
CA GLY A 73 -5.52 5.13 -6.95
C GLY A 73 -4.30 4.41 -7.45
N LEU A 74 -4.48 3.16 -7.81
CA LEU A 74 -3.53 2.35 -8.57
C LEU A 74 -4.28 1.52 -9.61
N TRP A 75 -3.56 0.98 -10.60
CA TRP A 75 -4.15 0.04 -11.54
C TRP A 75 -3.21 -1.14 -11.71
N LYS A 76 -3.62 -2.30 -11.17
CA LYS A 76 -2.86 -3.54 -11.30
C LYS A 76 -3.07 -4.16 -12.66
N VAL A 77 -1.98 -4.30 -13.39
CA VAL A 77 -1.94 -5.01 -14.68
C VAL A 77 -0.86 -6.09 -14.58
N TRP A 78 -1.28 -7.35 -14.72
CA TRP A 78 -0.40 -8.50 -14.56
C TRP A 78 0.12 -8.97 -15.93
N HIS A 79 1.41 -9.27 -16.00
CA HIS A 79 2.07 -9.86 -17.13
C HIS A 79 2.90 -11.05 -16.66
N ASP A 80 2.98 -12.13 -17.47
CA ASP A 80 3.65 -13.38 -17.06
C ASP A 80 5.18 -13.27 -17.01
N ASP A 81 5.76 -12.22 -17.60
CA ASP A 81 7.19 -12.01 -17.77
C ASP A 81 7.80 -11.00 -16.78
N THR A 82 7.00 -10.45 -15.86
CA THR A 82 7.44 -9.47 -14.87
C THR A 82 6.64 -9.50 -13.58
N ASP A 83 7.30 -9.15 -12.48
CA ASP A 83 6.64 -8.93 -11.17
C ASP A 83 6.17 -7.47 -10.98
N VAL A 84 6.40 -6.58 -11.95
CA VAL A 84 5.92 -5.20 -11.92
C VAL A 84 4.45 -5.17 -12.38
N PHE A 85 3.55 -4.87 -11.46
CA PHE A 85 2.10 -4.90 -11.73
C PHE A 85 1.35 -3.67 -11.20
N ILE A 86 1.96 -2.82 -10.38
CA ILE A 86 1.30 -1.63 -9.83
C ILE A 86 1.50 -0.45 -10.77
N THR A 87 0.48 -0.09 -11.54
CA THR A 87 0.49 1.10 -12.43
C THR A 87 1.76 1.13 -13.28
N PRO A 88 1.99 0.11 -14.13
CA PRO A 88 3.30 -0.14 -14.74
C PRO A 88 3.67 0.84 -15.86
N THR A 89 2.68 1.55 -16.46
CA THR A 89 2.92 2.45 -17.58
C THR A 89 2.15 3.77 -17.45
N MET A 90 2.45 4.71 -18.34
CA MET A 90 1.75 6.00 -18.42
C MET A 90 0.24 5.83 -18.72
N ALA A 91 -0.16 4.80 -19.44
CA ALA A 91 -1.56 4.54 -19.77
C ALA A 91 -2.39 4.27 -18.49
N GLU A 92 -1.85 3.47 -17.56
CA GLU A 92 -2.51 3.21 -16.28
C GLU A 92 -2.54 4.48 -15.42
N VAL A 93 -1.46 5.26 -15.39
CA VAL A 93 -1.43 6.56 -14.69
C VAL A 93 -2.56 7.47 -15.19
N GLU A 94 -2.73 7.61 -16.49
CA GLU A 94 -3.75 8.45 -17.10
C GLU A 94 -5.17 7.93 -16.79
N GLY A 95 -5.38 6.62 -16.87
CA GLY A 95 -6.67 6.01 -16.54
C GLY A 95 -7.06 6.25 -15.06
N ILE A 96 -6.10 6.25 -14.14
CA ILE A 96 -6.32 6.54 -12.72
C ILE A 96 -6.67 8.02 -12.51
N ILE A 97 -5.94 8.94 -13.18
CA ILE A 97 -6.21 10.38 -13.14
C ILE A 97 -7.64 10.67 -13.66
N GLU A 98 -8.00 10.10 -14.80
CA GLU A 98 -9.34 10.24 -15.39
C GLU A 98 -10.45 9.65 -14.50
N ALA A 99 -10.13 8.64 -13.70
CA ALA A 99 -11.06 8.08 -12.74
C ALA A 99 -11.28 8.97 -11.52
N GLY A 100 -10.47 10.01 -11.33
CA GLY A 100 -10.60 10.99 -10.25
C GLY A 100 -9.85 10.64 -8.98
N ALA A 101 -8.80 9.83 -9.05
CA ALA A 101 -7.91 9.62 -7.91
C ALA A 101 -7.25 10.93 -7.46
N ASP A 102 -7.11 11.11 -6.15
CA ASP A 102 -6.46 12.30 -5.57
C ASP A 102 -4.94 12.14 -5.51
N ILE A 103 -4.48 10.90 -5.38
CA ILE A 103 -3.08 10.47 -5.31
C ILE A 103 -2.92 9.27 -6.24
N VAL A 104 -1.82 9.22 -7.00
CA VAL A 104 -1.51 8.09 -7.90
C VAL A 104 -0.36 7.27 -7.34
N ALA A 105 -0.59 5.97 -7.10
CA ALA A 105 0.42 5.03 -6.66
C ALA A 105 1.09 4.35 -7.86
N ILE A 106 2.43 4.28 -7.82
CA ILE A 106 3.28 3.82 -8.93
C ILE A 106 4.34 2.87 -8.36
N ASP A 107 4.58 1.75 -9.04
CA ASP A 107 5.76 0.90 -8.77
C ASP A 107 7.03 1.70 -9.04
N CYS A 108 7.85 1.88 -8.02
CA CYS A 108 9.12 2.59 -8.10
C CYS A 108 10.31 1.68 -7.76
N THR A 109 10.17 0.38 -8.04
CA THR A 109 11.26 -0.58 -7.88
C THR A 109 12.23 -0.55 -9.06
N LYS A 110 13.40 -1.16 -8.87
CA LYS A 110 14.40 -1.35 -9.93
C LYS A 110 14.09 -2.51 -10.89
N GLN A 111 12.93 -3.12 -10.75
CA GLN A 111 12.51 -4.24 -11.62
C GLN A 111 12.15 -3.72 -13.02
N LYS A 112 12.24 -4.62 -14.00
CA LYS A 112 11.84 -4.32 -15.38
C LYS A 112 10.35 -4.52 -15.55
N THR A 113 9.70 -3.57 -16.21
CA THR A 113 8.32 -3.69 -16.69
C THR A 113 8.22 -4.66 -17.86
N HIS A 114 7.01 -5.04 -18.23
CA HIS A 114 6.74 -5.81 -19.46
C HIS A 114 7.28 -5.13 -20.74
N GLU A 115 7.32 -3.81 -20.77
CA GLU A 115 7.89 -3.04 -21.90
C GLU A 115 9.44 -3.00 -21.89
N GLY A 116 10.08 -3.61 -20.87
CA GLY A 116 11.53 -3.70 -20.74
C GLY A 116 12.20 -2.44 -20.15
N THR A 117 11.42 -1.43 -19.76
CA THR A 117 11.88 -0.25 -19.01
C THR A 117 12.04 -0.58 -17.52
N ILE A 118 12.76 0.23 -16.78
CA ILE A 118 12.82 0.07 -15.30
C ILE A 118 11.61 0.79 -14.68
N ALA A 119 10.92 0.15 -13.72
CA ALA A 119 9.68 0.67 -13.16
C ALA A 119 9.86 2.09 -12.57
N TRP A 120 10.91 2.35 -11.83
CA TRP A 120 11.17 3.69 -11.26
C TRP A 120 11.38 4.81 -12.29
N ASP A 121 11.65 4.49 -13.58
CA ASP A 121 11.82 5.50 -14.63
C ASP A 121 10.48 6.09 -15.11
N LEU A 122 9.35 5.52 -14.68
CA LEU A 122 8.02 6.06 -14.95
C LEU A 122 7.75 7.35 -14.14
N LEU A 123 8.15 7.38 -12.87
CA LEU A 123 7.88 8.52 -11.97
C LEU A 123 8.37 9.87 -12.52
N PRO A 124 9.61 10.04 -12.98
CA PRO A 124 10.05 11.32 -13.56
C PRO A 124 9.28 11.71 -14.82
N GLN A 125 8.82 10.75 -15.64
CA GLN A 125 7.99 11.02 -16.80
C GLN A 125 6.60 11.54 -16.37
N VAL A 126 6.01 10.94 -15.33
CA VAL A 126 4.75 11.37 -14.73
C VAL A 126 4.87 12.79 -14.19
N LYS A 127 5.92 13.08 -13.42
CA LYS A 127 6.17 14.44 -12.88
C LYS A 127 6.44 15.48 -13.95
N ALA A 128 7.08 15.10 -15.05
CA ALA A 128 7.30 16.00 -16.18
C ALA A 128 5.98 16.36 -16.90
N LYS A 129 5.06 15.39 -17.04
CA LYS A 129 3.76 15.59 -17.69
C LYS A 129 2.71 16.21 -16.78
N TYR A 130 2.73 15.84 -15.50
CA TYR A 130 1.76 16.24 -14.48
C TYR A 130 2.48 16.75 -13.22
N PRO A 131 3.08 17.95 -13.25
CA PRO A 131 3.94 18.43 -12.15
C PRO A 131 3.21 18.58 -10.80
N ASP A 132 1.91 18.85 -10.81
CA ASP A 132 1.09 19.02 -9.60
C ASP A 132 0.41 17.72 -9.14
N LEU A 133 0.62 16.61 -9.86
CA LEU A 133 0.07 15.32 -9.47
C LEU A 133 0.73 14.82 -8.18
N ILE A 134 -0.07 14.45 -7.21
CA ILE A 134 0.42 13.84 -5.98
C ILE A 134 0.71 12.37 -6.25
N THR A 135 1.94 11.95 -5.96
CA THR A 135 2.43 10.60 -6.25
C THR A 135 2.79 9.83 -4.98
N PHE A 136 2.46 8.54 -5.01
CA PHE A 136 2.77 7.56 -3.98
C PHE A 136 3.71 6.52 -4.60
N ALA A 137 4.98 6.49 -4.17
CA ALA A 137 5.96 5.53 -4.67
C ALA A 137 5.92 4.24 -3.85
N ASP A 138 5.52 3.15 -4.49
CA ASP A 138 5.60 1.79 -3.96
C ASP A 138 7.01 1.26 -4.20
N VAL A 139 7.75 0.98 -3.13
CA VAL A 139 9.15 0.54 -3.17
C VAL A 139 9.36 -0.72 -2.34
N SER A 140 10.51 -1.37 -2.51
CA SER A 140 10.88 -2.57 -1.75
C SER A 140 12.06 -2.37 -0.79
N ASN A 141 12.82 -1.28 -0.94
CA ASN A 141 14.00 -1.00 -0.14
C ASN A 141 14.30 0.51 -0.07
N VAL A 142 15.26 0.88 0.79
CA VAL A 142 15.63 2.29 1.05
C VAL A 142 16.27 2.95 -0.16
N GLU A 143 17.06 2.23 -0.98
CA GLU A 143 17.69 2.75 -2.20
C GLU A 143 16.63 3.22 -3.22
N GLU A 144 15.62 2.39 -3.46
CA GLU A 144 14.49 2.72 -4.33
C GLU A 144 13.71 3.93 -3.81
N ALA A 145 13.53 4.02 -2.48
CA ALA A 145 12.86 5.14 -1.84
C ALA A 145 13.64 6.46 -2.02
N HIS A 146 14.96 6.47 -1.83
CA HIS A 146 15.79 7.65 -2.10
C HIS A 146 15.65 8.10 -3.56
N ARG A 147 15.74 7.16 -4.50
CA ARG A 147 15.55 7.46 -5.91
C ARG A 147 14.17 8.03 -6.22
N ALA A 148 13.12 7.49 -5.61
CA ALA A 148 11.77 8.02 -5.77
C ALA A 148 11.66 9.47 -5.25
N VAL A 149 12.25 9.78 -4.09
CA VAL A 149 12.30 11.14 -3.54
C VAL A 149 13.07 12.10 -4.46
N GLU A 150 14.23 11.70 -4.98
CA GLU A 150 15.01 12.49 -5.94
C GLU A 150 14.22 12.79 -7.22
N ASN A 151 13.34 11.89 -7.64
CA ASN A 151 12.46 12.05 -8.79
C ASN A 151 11.11 12.70 -8.44
N GLY A 152 10.95 13.22 -7.24
CA GLY A 152 9.82 14.05 -6.85
C GLY A 152 8.60 13.30 -6.29
N ALA A 153 8.78 12.09 -5.75
CA ALA A 153 7.71 11.41 -5.03
C ALA A 153 7.25 12.24 -3.83
N ASP A 154 5.95 12.42 -3.67
CA ASP A 154 5.35 13.09 -2.52
C ASP A 154 5.26 12.16 -1.31
N ILE A 155 5.01 10.87 -1.57
CA ILE A 155 4.86 9.80 -0.57
C ILE A 155 5.75 8.63 -1.00
N VAL A 156 6.38 7.98 -0.03
CA VAL A 156 7.06 6.68 -0.20
C VAL A 156 6.54 5.66 0.80
N ALA A 157 6.40 4.40 0.37
CA ALA A 157 6.03 3.31 1.24
C ALA A 157 6.71 1.99 0.83
N PRO A 158 7.13 1.15 1.80
CA PRO A 158 7.74 -0.15 1.52
C PRO A 158 6.70 -1.23 1.17
N THR A 159 5.76 -0.90 0.29
CA THR A 159 4.64 -1.76 -0.13
C THR A 159 5.12 -3.09 -0.70
N LEU A 160 6.21 -3.05 -1.46
CA LEU A 160 6.77 -4.18 -2.20
C LEU A 160 7.90 -4.91 -1.46
N TYR A 161 8.15 -4.54 -0.20
CA TYR A 161 9.06 -5.27 0.68
C TYR A 161 8.55 -6.69 0.96
N GLY A 162 9.38 -7.69 0.68
CA GLY A 162 9.01 -9.11 0.70
C GLY A 162 8.38 -9.64 -0.60
N TYR A 163 8.14 -8.77 -1.59
CA TYR A 163 7.51 -9.14 -2.87
C TYR A 163 8.42 -8.99 -4.09
N THR A 164 9.65 -8.54 -3.92
CA THR A 164 10.66 -8.50 -5.00
C THR A 164 11.66 -9.63 -4.84
N ALA A 165 12.35 -10.02 -5.91
CA ALA A 165 13.37 -11.07 -5.86
C ALA A 165 14.44 -10.85 -4.77
N GLU A 166 14.78 -9.58 -4.49
CA GLU A 166 15.76 -9.23 -3.46
C GLU A 166 15.23 -9.36 -2.03
N THR A 167 13.94 -9.12 -1.83
CA THR A 167 13.32 -9.07 -0.52
C THR A 167 12.42 -10.27 -0.22
N ALA A 168 12.19 -11.18 -1.18
CA ALA A 168 11.30 -12.33 -1.06
C ALA A 168 11.64 -13.30 0.09
N HIS A 169 12.87 -13.24 0.61
CA HIS A 169 13.30 -14.04 1.76
C HIS A 169 12.81 -13.49 3.11
N ILE A 170 12.16 -12.33 3.10
CA ILE A 170 11.73 -11.63 4.32
C ILE A 170 10.25 -11.92 4.55
N GLU A 171 9.95 -12.44 5.73
CA GLU A 171 8.58 -12.73 6.17
C GLU A 171 8.12 -11.70 7.21
N GLY A 172 6.98 -11.06 6.95
CA GLY A 172 6.34 -10.13 7.90
C GLY A 172 6.91 -8.71 7.89
N ALA A 173 6.46 -7.88 8.84
CA ALA A 173 6.88 -6.49 8.96
C ALA A 173 8.29 -6.39 9.56
N ASP A 174 9.21 -5.74 8.88
CA ASP A 174 10.51 -5.37 9.43
C ASP A 174 10.48 -3.92 9.97
N TYR A 175 10.23 -3.81 11.27
CA TYR A 175 10.20 -2.51 11.94
C TYR A 175 11.56 -1.80 11.99
N ARG A 176 12.67 -2.54 11.89
CA ARG A 176 14.01 -1.96 11.85
C ARG A 176 14.24 -1.26 10.51
N MET A 177 13.95 -1.96 9.42
CA MET A 177 13.98 -1.38 8.07
C MET A 177 13.04 -0.18 7.98
N PHE A 178 11.82 -0.29 8.51
CA PHE A 178 10.86 0.82 8.47
C PHE A 178 11.32 2.05 9.27
N ALA A 179 11.95 1.84 10.44
CA ALA A 179 12.56 2.94 11.21
C ALA A 179 13.69 3.63 10.44
N GLU A 180 14.43 2.89 9.60
CA GLU A 180 15.44 3.43 8.71
C GLU A 180 14.82 4.32 7.63
N PHE A 181 13.76 3.86 6.96
CA PHE A 181 12.98 4.70 6.04
C PHE A 181 12.55 6.02 6.69
N CYS A 182 11.96 5.96 7.89
CA CYS A 182 11.49 7.16 8.57
C CYS A 182 12.63 8.12 8.93
N ARG A 183 13.77 7.59 9.38
CA ARG A 183 14.93 8.37 9.79
C ARG A 183 15.60 9.06 8.59
N GLU A 184 15.71 8.36 7.45
CA GLU A 184 16.46 8.86 6.31
C GLU A 184 15.63 9.76 5.39
N LEU A 185 14.32 9.52 5.31
CA LEU A 185 13.45 10.15 4.32
C LEU A 185 12.38 11.06 4.92
N GLY A 186 12.11 10.97 6.23
CA GLY A 186 10.98 11.62 6.87
C GLY A 186 10.98 13.15 6.82
N ASP A 187 12.14 13.77 6.59
CA ASP A 187 12.25 15.22 6.44
C ASP A 187 12.03 15.68 4.98
N ASP A 188 12.25 14.78 4.01
CA ASP A 188 12.19 15.08 2.59
C ASP A 188 10.87 14.71 1.93
N THR A 189 10.18 13.68 2.44
CA THR A 189 8.93 13.16 1.90
C THR A 189 8.01 12.66 3.02
N TYR A 190 6.76 12.27 2.65
CA TYR A 190 5.86 11.59 3.57
C TYR A 190 6.14 10.09 3.52
N VAL A 191 6.64 9.52 4.62
CA VAL A 191 6.84 8.09 4.75
C VAL A 191 5.58 7.45 5.31
N MET A 192 4.95 6.56 4.55
CA MET A 192 3.81 5.77 5.00
C MET A 192 4.21 4.31 5.14
N MET A 193 3.60 3.60 6.09
CA MET A 193 3.77 2.16 6.15
C MET A 193 2.68 1.48 5.33
N GLU A 194 3.07 0.59 4.45
CA GLU A 194 2.18 -0.35 3.76
C GLU A 194 2.88 -1.70 3.61
N GLY A 195 2.10 -2.75 3.74
CA GLY A 195 2.60 -4.12 3.73
C GLY A 195 2.76 -4.70 5.14
N HIS A 196 2.37 -5.97 5.30
CA HIS A 196 2.57 -6.79 6.51
C HIS A 196 2.01 -6.22 7.83
N VAL A 197 1.13 -5.22 7.81
CA VAL A 197 0.44 -4.70 9.00
C VAL A 197 -0.83 -5.53 9.22
N TYR A 198 -0.85 -6.28 10.30
CA TYR A 198 -1.92 -7.26 10.55
C TYR A 198 -2.75 -6.99 11.80
N THR A 199 -2.22 -6.19 12.73
CA THR A 199 -2.89 -5.85 13.98
C THR A 199 -2.89 -4.34 14.22
N PRO A 200 -3.82 -3.82 15.05
CA PRO A 200 -3.78 -2.41 15.46
C PRO A 200 -2.48 -2.03 16.18
N GLU A 201 -1.88 -2.98 16.94
CA GLU A 201 -0.62 -2.80 17.64
C GLU A 201 0.55 -2.62 16.65
N ASP A 202 0.51 -3.32 15.51
CA ASP A 202 1.49 -3.15 14.45
C ASP A 202 1.39 -1.77 13.81
N ALA A 203 0.15 -1.31 13.53
CA ALA A 203 -0.09 0.04 13.02
C ALA A 203 0.41 1.11 14.02
N MET A 204 0.10 0.96 15.30
CA MET A 204 0.57 1.85 16.36
C MET A 204 2.12 1.91 16.42
N LYS A 205 2.80 0.76 16.31
CA LYS A 205 4.27 0.71 16.26
C LYS A 205 4.82 1.50 15.07
N CYS A 206 4.21 1.36 13.89
CA CYS A 206 4.64 2.10 12.70
C CYS A 206 4.50 3.62 12.88
N VAL A 207 3.39 4.09 13.46
CA VAL A 207 3.23 5.51 13.79
C VAL A 207 4.27 5.97 14.80
N TYR A 208 4.55 5.17 15.85
CA TYR A 208 5.58 5.47 16.83
C TYR A 208 6.99 5.56 16.22
N LEU A 209 7.28 4.76 15.21
CA LEU A 209 8.54 4.76 14.46
C LEU A 209 8.68 5.92 13.47
N GLY A 210 7.61 6.69 13.23
CA GLY A 210 7.65 7.89 12.39
C GLY A 210 6.80 7.80 11.11
N ALA A 211 5.97 6.75 10.95
CA ALA A 211 5.01 6.72 9.85
C ALA A 211 4.11 7.96 9.88
N HIS A 212 3.96 8.62 8.73
CA HIS A 212 2.96 9.68 8.60
C HIS A 212 1.55 9.12 8.72
N SER A 213 1.28 8.00 8.05
CA SER A 213 0.04 7.22 8.09
C SER A 213 0.35 5.75 7.87
N VAL A 214 -0.63 4.88 8.13
CA VAL A 214 -0.50 3.44 7.93
C VAL A 214 -1.59 2.94 7.01
N VAL A 215 -1.20 2.22 5.95
CA VAL A 215 -2.10 1.56 5.01
C VAL A 215 -2.30 0.11 5.43
N VAL A 216 -3.55 -0.29 5.61
CA VAL A 216 -3.91 -1.67 5.97
C VAL A 216 -4.88 -2.24 4.94
N GLY A 217 -4.50 -3.35 4.32
CA GLY A 217 -5.32 -4.07 3.34
C GLY A 217 -5.88 -5.37 3.90
N SER A 218 -5.23 -6.49 3.64
CA SER A 218 -5.73 -7.85 3.86
C SER A 218 -6.25 -8.13 5.27
N ALA A 219 -5.72 -7.49 6.30
CA ALA A 219 -6.19 -7.66 7.67
C ALA A 219 -7.63 -7.13 7.88
N ILE A 220 -8.05 -6.14 7.11
CA ILE A 220 -9.36 -5.49 7.21
C ILE A 220 -10.27 -5.94 6.06
N THR A 221 -9.78 -5.90 4.83
CA THR A 221 -10.60 -6.01 3.61
C THR A 221 -10.63 -7.41 3.01
N ARG A 222 -9.80 -8.35 3.51
CA ARG A 222 -9.80 -9.75 3.08
C ARG A 222 -10.03 -10.69 4.26
N PRO A 223 -11.26 -10.71 4.83
CA PRO A 223 -11.59 -11.48 6.04
C PRO A 223 -11.35 -12.99 5.88
N HIS A 224 -11.47 -13.53 4.67
CA HIS A 224 -11.14 -14.93 4.37
C HIS A 224 -9.65 -15.23 4.59
N LEU A 225 -8.73 -14.32 4.27
CA LEU A 225 -7.30 -14.48 4.56
C LEU A 225 -7.00 -14.35 6.05
N THR A 226 -7.69 -13.45 6.73
CA THR A 226 -7.59 -13.32 8.19
C THR A 226 -8.10 -14.60 8.87
N ALA A 227 -9.27 -15.11 8.49
CA ALA A 227 -9.81 -16.37 9.00
C ALA A 227 -8.87 -17.55 8.72
N LYS A 228 -8.27 -17.63 7.51
CA LYS A 228 -7.30 -18.67 7.15
C LYS A 228 -6.11 -18.69 8.12
N ARG A 229 -5.55 -17.54 8.48
CA ARG A 229 -4.44 -17.46 9.45
C ARG A 229 -4.84 -17.98 10.83
N PHE A 230 -6.05 -17.67 11.30
CA PHE A 230 -6.55 -18.25 12.56
C PHE A 230 -6.66 -19.78 12.47
N VAL A 231 -7.23 -20.31 11.40
CA VAL A 231 -7.38 -21.77 11.20
C VAL A 231 -6.02 -22.46 11.17
N GLU A 232 -5.05 -21.92 10.42
CA GLU A 232 -3.71 -22.50 10.30
C GLU A 232 -2.98 -22.50 11.65
N LEU A 233 -3.09 -21.42 12.43
CA LEU A 233 -2.44 -21.34 13.73
C LEU A 233 -3.08 -22.30 14.73
N LEU A 234 -4.42 -22.35 14.80
CA LEU A 234 -5.14 -23.28 15.67
C LEU A 234 -4.86 -24.74 15.29
N GLY A 235 -4.75 -25.04 13.98
CA GLY A 235 -4.42 -26.39 13.49
C GLY A 235 -3.03 -26.87 13.93
N LYS A 236 -2.04 -25.95 14.01
CA LYS A 236 -0.69 -26.27 14.53
C LYS A 236 -0.67 -26.58 16.03
N TYR A 237 -1.64 -26.06 16.78
CA TYR A 237 -1.72 -26.18 18.24
C TYR A 237 -3.01 -26.89 18.67
N SER A 238 -3.36 -27.98 17.98
CA SER A 238 -4.59 -28.75 18.25
C SER A 238 -4.59 -29.48 19.61
N GLY A 239 -3.41 -29.68 20.23
CA GLY A 239 -3.27 -30.20 21.59
C GLY A 239 -3.27 -29.08 22.64
N ASN A 240 -3.87 -29.35 23.79
CA ASN A 240 -3.78 -28.41 24.92
C ASN A 240 -2.55 -28.73 25.80
N TRP A 241 -2.21 -27.84 26.75
CA TRP A 241 -1.06 -28.00 27.64
C TRP A 241 -1.07 -29.30 28.46
N ARG A 242 -2.26 -29.86 28.77
CA ARG A 242 -2.41 -31.15 29.49
C ARG A 242 -1.96 -32.35 28.67
N ASP A 243 -2.18 -32.29 27.35
CA ASP A 243 -1.71 -33.33 26.44
C ASP A 243 -0.20 -33.30 26.27
N ALA A 244 0.39 -32.09 26.26
CA ALA A 244 1.84 -31.89 26.24
C ALA A 244 2.53 -32.38 27.55
N GLU A 245 1.87 -32.29 28.70
CA GLU A 245 2.40 -32.86 29.98
C GLU A 245 2.34 -34.39 30.01
N LYS A 246 1.27 -34.99 29.46
CA LYS A 246 1.12 -36.45 29.37
C LYS A 246 2.16 -37.11 28.45
N ALA A 247 2.63 -36.39 27.43
CA ALA A 247 3.66 -36.86 26.52
C ALA A 247 5.09 -36.84 27.12
N LYS A 248 5.27 -36.29 28.34
CA LYS A 248 6.55 -36.24 29.07
C LYS A 248 6.70 -37.34 30.08
N HIS A 249 5.68 -38.19 30.28
CA HIS A 249 5.63 -39.34 31.13
C HIS A 249 5.36 -40.63 30.32
#